data_9c04bcaef1bd7b280da80056346ccc58
#
_entry.id   9c04bcaef1bd7b280da80056346ccc58
#
_cell.length_a   1.000
_cell.length_b   1.000
_cell.length_c   1.000
_cell.angle_alpha   90.00
_cell.angle_beta   90.00
_cell.angle_gamma   90.00
#
_symmetry.space_group_name_H-M   'P 1'
#
loop_
_entity.id
_entity.type
_entity.pdbx_description
1 polymer ?
#
loop_
_entity_poly.entity_id
_entity_poly.type
_entity_poly.pdbx_seq_one_letter_code
_entity_poly.pdbx_strand_id
1 'polypeptide(L)'
;DVINHRRYPDTISYHKSSFDTHGMIIDPLFILNPPEKRHKIYDADVPLRCLLPKGLEGILTTGLGASAHRDVMPVIRMQPCLQNQGYAVGYLSALCVKENKSPRKIDIKKVQRHLVEIGNLPQRVLTDKEFKGFSNSEMKKAIASVTDNYKGLEILLTDPERCIQLASKQIAGATMPEERVILASILCILGQGKHAPVLAEAIRQYKNWDEGWHYTGMGQFGMCLSRLDALITALGNARDTSVLPTILEKAKKLEPEDYLSHFRAITMATEAIGSREAVPVLLAMLT
;
A
#
# COMPACT_ATOMS: atom_id res chain seq x y z
N ASP A 1 7.80 0.22 -1.89
CA ASP A 1 9.16 0.65 -1.52
C ASP A 1 9.69 -0.15 -0.32
N VAL A 2 9.04 -0.16 0.85
CA VAL A 2 9.53 -0.82 2.08
C VAL A 2 9.74 -2.33 1.88
N ILE A 3 8.77 -3.02 1.29
CA ILE A 3 8.85 -4.48 1.04
C ILE A 3 10.01 -4.82 0.09
N ASN A 4 10.27 -3.95 -0.88
CA ASN A 4 11.39 -4.09 -1.82
C ASN A 4 12.71 -3.54 -1.28
N HIS A 5 12.78 -3.18 0.01
CA HIS A 5 13.96 -2.61 0.66
C HIS A 5 14.59 -1.45 -0.13
N ARG A 6 13.74 -0.57 -0.71
CA ARG A 6 14.22 0.58 -1.47
C ARG A 6 15.10 1.48 -0.63
N ARG A 7 16.23 1.90 -1.21
CA ARG A 7 17.20 2.81 -0.61
C ARG A 7 17.15 4.17 -1.30
N TYR A 8 17.54 5.21 -0.56
CA TYR A 8 17.48 6.59 -1.06
C TYR A 8 18.80 7.32 -0.77
N PRO A 9 19.33 8.11 -1.72
CA PRO A 9 20.56 8.87 -1.53
C PRO A 9 20.43 9.97 -0.46
N ASP A 10 19.21 10.39 -0.17
CA ASP A 10 18.88 11.44 0.82
C ASP A 10 18.21 10.88 2.09
N THR A 11 18.47 9.62 2.45
CA THR A 11 17.98 9.02 3.70
C THR A 11 18.45 9.85 4.89
N ILE A 12 17.51 10.29 5.75
CA ILE A 12 17.78 11.08 6.94
C ILE A 12 17.40 10.35 8.23
N SER A 13 16.55 9.33 8.16
CA SER A 13 16.27 8.45 9.28
C SER A 13 16.04 7.01 8.82
N TYR A 14 16.33 6.07 9.72
CA TYR A 14 16.21 4.64 9.50
C TYR A 14 15.28 4.05 10.55
N HIS A 15 14.27 3.35 10.10
CA HIS A 15 13.18 2.84 10.93
C HIS A 15 13.08 1.32 10.84
N LYS A 16 12.60 0.69 11.92
CA LYS A 16 12.31 -0.76 11.97
C LYS A 16 11.01 -0.99 12.71
N SER A 17 10.04 -1.63 12.04
CA SER A 17 8.80 -2.09 12.66
C SER A 17 8.06 -3.07 11.75
N SER A 18 6.94 -3.60 12.24
CA SER A 18 5.98 -4.36 11.44
C SER A 18 4.93 -3.45 10.79
N PHE A 19 4.23 -3.98 9.78
CA PHE A 19 3.04 -3.33 9.22
C PHE A 19 1.84 -3.50 10.17
N ASP A 20 1.81 -2.71 11.22
CA ASP A 20 0.70 -2.63 12.16
C ASP A 20 -0.36 -1.66 11.63
N THR A 21 -1.09 -2.07 10.61
CA THR A 21 -2.04 -1.23 9.85
C THR A 21 -3.39 -1.05 10.55
N HIS A 22 -3.62 -1.73 11.68
CA HIS A 22 -4.90 -1.75 12.38
C HIS A 22 -6.08 -2.17 11.47
N GLY A 23 -5.82 -3.05 10.48
CA GLY A 23 -6.82 -3.55 9.56
C GLY A 23 -7.31 -2.56 8.50
N MET A 24 -6.91 -1.32 8.56
CA MET A 24 -7.39 -0.25 7.67
C MET A 24 -6.47 -0.04 6.45
N ILE A 25 -6.16 -1.12 5.75
CA ILE A 25 -5.30 -1.09 4.55
C ILE A 25 -6.03 -0.48 3.34
N ILE A 26 -5.27 0.22 2.50
CA ILE A 26 -5.76 0.82 1.25
C ILE A 26 -4.81 0.59 0.05
N ASP A 27 -3.57 0.15 0.31
CA ASP A 27 -2.61 -0.12 -0.75
C ASP A 27 -3.03 -1.34 -1.58
N PRO A 28 -3.02 -1.27 -2.92
CA PRO A 28 -3.35 -2.39 -3.80
C PRO A 28 -2.61 -3.68 -3.48
N LEU A 29 -1.33 -3.58 -3.09
CA LEU A 29 -0.54 -4.74 -2.70
C LEU A 29 -1.15 -5.43 -1.47
N PHE A 30 -1.53 -4.65 -0.44
CA PHE A 30 -2.06 -5.20 0.80
C PHE A 30 -3.51 -5.65 0.69
N ILE A 31 -4.29 -5.07 -0.22
CA ILE A 31 -5.63 -5.55 -0.53
C ILE A 31 -5.57 -6.94 -1.17
N LEU A 32 -4.70 -7.14 -2.16
CA LEU A 32 -4.58 -8.41 -2.87
C LEU A 32 -3.73 -9.45 -2.14
N ASN A 33 -2.68 -9.01 -1.47
CA ASN A 33 -1.73 -9.83 -0.73
C ASN A 33 -1.35 -9.15 0.60
N PRO A 34 -2.19 -9.27 1.64
CA PRO A 34 -1.96 -8.63 2.93
C PRO A 34 -0.58 -8.99 3.49
N PRO A 35 0.10 -8.04 4.17
CA PRO A 35 1.39 -8.32 4.76
C PRO A 35 1.25 -9.44 5.80
N GLU A 36 2.06 -10.50 5.63
CA GLU A 36 2.06 -11.60 6.56
C GLU A 36 2.38 -11.13 7.98
N LYS A 37 1.53 -11.50 8.89
CA LYS A 37 1.70 -11.58 10.36
C LYS A 37 2.51 -10.45 11.03
N ARG A 38 1.95 -9.96 12.10
CA ARG A 38 2.46 -8.98 13.08
C ARG A 38 3.96 -9.03 13.37
N HIS A 39 4.60 -10.21 13.24
CA HIS A 39 5.96 -10.42 13.72
C HIS A 39 7.05 -10.18 12.68
N LYS A 40 6.71 -10.01 11.42
CA LYS A 40 7.72 -9.68 10.41
C LYS A 40 8.15 -8.22 10.55
N ILE A 41 9.42 -8.03 10.89
CA ILE A 41 10.02 -6.70 11.01
C ILE A 41 10.56 -6.29 9.64
N TYR A 42 10.17 -5.10 9.23
CA TYR A 42 10.68 -4.44 8.04
C TYR A 42 11.56 -3.27 8.42
N ASP A 43 12.56 -2.99 7.62
CA ASP A 43 13.36 -1.78 7.70
C ASP A 43 12.94 -0.79 6.60
N ALA A 44 12.91 0.48 6.94
CA ALA A 44 12.51 1.56 6.06
C ALA A 44 13.46 2.75 6.18
N ASP A 45 13.93 3.21 5.04
CA ASP A 45 14.63 4.48 4.93
C ASP A 45 13.61 5.60 4.73
N VAL A 46 13.70 6.66 5.52
CA VAL A 46 12.92 7.88 5.32
C VAL A 46 13.81 8.93 4.67
N PRO A 47 13.60 9.26 3.39
CA PRO A 47 14.38 10.28 2.71
C PRO A 47 13.98 11.69 3.16
N LEU A 48 14.92 12.63 3.13
CA LEU A 48 14.70 14.04 3.50
C LEU A 48 13.52 14.64 2.72
N ARG A 49 13.35 14.25 1.45
CA ARG A 49 12.25 14.75 0.61
C ARG A 49 10.85 14.49 1.17
N CYS A 50 10.68 13.45 2.00
CA CYS A 50 9.41 13.16 2.70
C CYS A 50 9.12 14.11 3.86
N LEU A 51 10.11 14.87 4.31
CA LEU A 51 10.02 15.83 5.42
C LEU A 51 9.98 17.29 4.93
N LEU A 52 9.97 17.51 3.63
CA LEU A 52 9.98 18.83 2.98
C LEU A 52 8.61 19.11 2.34
N PRO A 53 7.77 19.96 2.94
CA PRO A 53 6.47 20.33 2.37
C PRO A 53 6.61 20.91 0.96
N LYS A 54 5.75 20.47 0.03
CA LYS A 54 5.72 21.01 -1.33
C LYS A 54 5.30 22.47 -1.32
N GLY A 55 6.04 23.32 -2.02
CA GLY A 55 5.69 24.74 -2.19
C GLY A 55 6.01 25.63 -0.98
N LEU A 56 6.60 25.09 0.10
CA LEU A 56 7.02 25.87 1.28
C LEU A 56 8.54 25.77 1.46
N GLU A 57 9.14 26.87 1.85
CA GLU A 57 10.57 26.97 2.20
C GLU A 57 10.74 27.25 3.69
N GLY A 58 11.91 26.82 4.25
CA GLY A 58 12.23 27.05 5.65
C GLY A 58 11.43 26.21 6.66
N ILE A 59 10.61 25.27 6.20
CA ILE A 59 9.80 24.39 7.02
C ILE A 59 10.22 22.94 6.81
N LEU A 60 10.32 22.22 7.91
CA LEU A 60 10.52 20.77 7.96
C LEU A 60 9.37 20.14 8.76
N THR A 61 8.87 19.02 8.29
CA THR A 61 7.93 18.16 9.03
C THR A 61 8.69 17.01 9.65
N THR A 62 8.11 16.37 10.66
CA THR A 62 8.66 15.15 11.27
C THR A 62 7.56 14.30 11.85
N GLY A 63 7.88 13.07 12.23
CA GLY A 63 6.91 12.15 12.81
C GLY A 63 5.79 11.80 11.86
N LEU A 64 4.56 11.87 12.35
CA LEU A 64 3.35 11.55 11.56
C LEU A 64 3.06 12.57 10.46
N GLY A 65 3.74 13.71 10.44
CA GLY A 65 3.68 14.70 9.36
C GLY A 65 4.54 14.36 8.15
N ALA A 66 5.31 13.27 8.18
CA ALA A 66 6.10 12.83 7.03
C ALA A 66 5.19 12.46 5.85
N SER A 67 5.60 12.83 4.64
CA SER A 67 4.90 12.46 3.40
C SER A 67 5.16 10.99 3.09
N ALA A 68 4.25 10.12 3.53
CA ALA A 68 4.32 8.68 3.35
C ALA A 68 2.93 8.11 3.12
N HIS A 69 2.86 6.98 2.41
CA HIS A 69 1.60 6.27 2.23
C HIS A 69 1.07 5.80 3.59
N ARG A 70 -0.25 5.83 3.77
CA ARG A 70 -0.92 5.48 5.03
C ARG A 70 -0.49 4.10 5.54
N ASP A 71 -0.39 3.11 4.67
CA ASP A 71 -0.07 1.73 5.06
C ASP A 71 1.41 1.51 5.38
N VAL A 72 2.28 2.45 5.03
CA VAL A 72 3.70 2.44 5.44
C VAL A 72 3.92 3.14 6.78
N MET A 73 2.99 4.01 7.18
CA MET A 73 3.10 4.77 8.42
C MET A 73 3.38 3.90 9.65
N PRO A 74 2.77 2.70 9.85
CA PRO A 74 3.09 1.83 10.97
C PRO A 74 4.57 1.48 11.10
N VAL A 75 5.28 1.34 9.98
CA VAL A 75 6.72 1.00 9.99
C VAL A 75 7.58 2.19 10.42
N ILE A 76 7.12 3.42 10.16
CA ILE A 76 7.92 4.64 10.37
C ILE A 76 7.43 5.53 11.52
N ARG A 77 6.44 5.08 12.32
CA ARG A 77 5.85 5.86 13.44
C ARG A 77 6.33 5.45 14.83
N MET A 78 7.25 4.49 14.95
CA MET A 78 7.68 4.00 16.26
C MET A 78 8.52 5.05 17.00
N GLN A 79 8.23 5.23 18.29
CA GLN A 79 8.81 6.29 19.12
C GLN A 79 10.34 6.36 19.08
N PRO A 80 11.13 5.28 19.23
CA PRO A 80 12.58 5.37 19.16
C PRO A 80 13.09 5.90 17.80
N CYS A 81 12.43 5.47 16.72
CA CYS A 81 12.77 5.91 15.37
C CYS A 81 12.43 7.39 15.17
N LEU A 82 11.28 7.84 15.72
CA LEU A 82 10.88 9.26 15.65
C LEU A 82 11.80 10.17 16.49
N GLN A 83 12.32 9.69 17.62
CA GLN A 83 13.33 10.42 18.39
C GLN A 83 14.61 10.62 17.55
N ASN A 84 15.10 9.58 16.90
CA ASN A 84 16.24 9.65 16.01
C ASN A 84 15.99 10.57 14.81
N GLN A 85 14.77 10.51 14.23
CA GLN A 85 14.36 11.42 13.15
C GLN A 85 14.33 12.87 13.64
N GLY A 86 13.78 13.13 14.84
CA GLY A 86 13.74 14.47 15.45
C GLY A 86 15.13 15.04 15.66
N TYR A 87 16.07 14.23 16.16
CA TYR A 87 17.48 14.64 16.26
C TYR A 87 18.05 15.02 14.89
N ALA A 88 17.86 14.17 13.88
CA ALA A 88 18.37 14.40 12.53
C ALA A 88 17.82 15.70 11.90
N VAL A 89 16.51 15.95 12.08
CA VAL A 89 15.86 17.19 11.62
C VAL A 89 16.38 18.41 12.38
N GLY A 90 16.57 18.32 13.70
CA GLY A 90 17.15 19.38 14.51
C GLY A 90 18.59 19.72 14.09
N TYR A 91 19.43 18.72 13.87
CA TYR A 91 20.79 18.90 13.38
C TYR A 91 20.83 19.56 11.98
N LEU A 92 19.98 19.08 11.06
CA LEU A 92 19.81 19.68 9.73
C LEU A 92 19.43 21.16 9.86
N SER A 93 18.44 21.48 10.71
CA SER A 93 17.96 22.85 10.93
C SER A 93 19.06 23.76 11.46
N ALA A 94 19.85 23.27 12.41
CA ALA A 94 21.01 24.02 12.90
C ALA A 94 22.06 24.33 11.81
N LEU A 95 22.30 23.35 10.92
CA LEU A 95 23.15 23.57 9.75
C LEU A 95 22.58 24.60 8.78
N CYS A 96 21.23 24.57 8.55
CA CYS A 96 20.58 25.56 7.72
C CYS A 96 20.84 26.99 8.20
N VAL A 97 20.69 27.22 9.50
CA VAL A 97 20.98 28.53 10.11
C VAL A 97 22.45 28.87 9.98
N LYS A 98 23.37 27.96 10.34
CA LYS A 98 24.81 28.16 10.31
C LYS A 98 25.32 28.47 8.90
N GLU A 99 24.79 27.85 7.88
CA GLU A 99 25.21 28.00 6.48
C GLU A 99 24.37 29.03 5.71
N ASN A 100 23.36 29.61 6.35
CA ASN A 100 22.39 30.50 5.70
C ASN A 100 21.79 29.89 4.42
N LYS A 101 21.35 28.63 4.53
CA LYS A 101 20.77 27.84 3.43
C LYS A 101 19.40 27.30 3.81
N SER A 102 18.51 27.18 2.83
CA SER A 102 17.26 26.44 3.05
C SER A 102 17.52 24.92 3.16
N PRO A 103 16.63 24.15 3.83
CA PRO A 103 16.79 22.70 3.98
C PRO A 103 16.98 21.94 2.65
N ARG A 104 16.40 22.43 1.55
CA ARG A 104 16.55 21.86 0.20
C ARG A 104 17.96 22.05 -0.39
N LYS A 105 18.74 23.00 0.14
CA LYS A 105 20.08 23.37 -0.38
C LYS A 105 21.22 22.91 0.50
N ILE A 106 20.94 22.25 1.62
CA ILE A 106 21.99 21.65 2.48
C ILE A 106 22.60 20.43 1.77
N ASP A 107 23.91 20.28 1.91
CA ASP A 107 24.57 19.02 1.52
C ASP A 107 24.14 17.90 2.46
N ILE A 108 23.22 17.08 1.97
CA ILE A 108 22.69 15.94 2.74
C ILE A 108 23.80 14.97 3.15
N LYS A 109 24.86 14.83 2.35
CA LYS A 109 25.97 13.94 2.69
C LYS A 109 26.75 14.42 3.92
N LYS A 110 26.80 15.73 4.16
CA LYS A 110 27.37 16.30 5.41
C LYS A 110 26.53 15.88 6.62
N VAL A 111 25.19 15.96 6.50
CA VAL A 111 24.27 15.52 7.55
C VAL A 111 24.41 14.02 7.78
N GLN A 112 24.41 13.23 6.72
CA GLN A 112 24.52 11.77 6.80
C GLN A 112 25.83 11.32 7.46
N ARG A 113 26.97 11.96 7.15
CA ARG A 113 28.27 11.64 7.80
C ARG A 113 28.17 11.79 9.32
N HIS A 114 27.62 12.90 9.80
CA HIS A 114 27.44 13.11 11.24
C HIS A 114 26.50 12.04 11.85
N LEU A 115 25.35 11.77 11.21
CA LEU A 115 24.38 10.79 11.69
C LEU A 115 24.93 9.35 11.71
N VAL A 116 25.82 9.02 10.79
CA VAL A 116 26.57 7.75 10.78
C VAL A 116 27.59 7.69 11.90
N GLU A 117 28.36 8.77 12.10
CA GLU A 117 29.39 8.88 13.15
C GLU A 117 28.80 8.64 14.54
N ILE A 118 27.63 9.19 14.83
CA ILE A 118 26.93 9.01 16.11
C ILE A 118 26.06 7.73 16.18
N GLY A 119 26.05 6.87 15.14
CA GLY A 119 25.29 5.62 15.10
C GLY A 119 23.79 5.77 14.82
N ASN A 120 23.31 6.93 14.40
CA ASN A 120 21.91 7.19 14.08
C ASN A 120 21.53 6.63 12.69
N LEU A 121 22.47 6.56 11.75
CA LEU A 121 22.28 5.99 10.43
C LEU A 121 23.30 4.88 10.13
N PRO A 122 22.92 3.88 9.32
CA PRO A 122 23.87 2.87 8.87
C PRO A 122 24.86 3.45 7.84
N GLN A 123 26.09 2.93 7.82
CA GLN A 123 27.20 3.40 6.95
C GLN A 123 26.83 3.45 5.46
N ARG A 124 25.97 2.52 4.99
CA ARG A 124 25.56 2.40 3.57
C ARG A 124 24.94 3.67 3.00
N VAL A 125 24.26 4.51 3.82
CA VAL A 125 23.56 5.72 3.33
C VAL A 125 24.50 6.70 2.63
N LEU A 126 25.80 6.65 2.93
CA LEU A 126 26.81 7.49 2.28
C LEU A 126 26.98 7.16 0.79
N THR A 127 26.69 5.92 0.39
CA THR A 127 26.88 5.39 -0.96
C THR A 127 25.58 4.97 -1.65
N ASP A 128 24.46 4.94 -0.92
CA ASP A 128 23.16 4.59 -1.48
C ASP A 128 22.80 5.51 -2.67
N LYS A 129 22.23 4.91 -3.71
CA LYS A 129 21.84 5.57 -4.95
C LYS A 129 20.32 5.57 -5.12
N GLU A 130 19.84 6.47 -5.99
CA GLU A 130 18.43 6.49 -6.37
C GLU A 130 18.04 5.20 -7.09
N PHE A 131 16.89 4.66 -6.71
CA PHE A 131 16.30 3.50 -7.36
C PHE A 131 15.79 3.88 -8.77
N LYS A 132 16.22 3.14 -9.77
CA LYS A 132 15.88 3.41 -11.19
C LYS A 132 14.74 2.54 -11.72
N GLY A 133 14.03 1.82 -10.85
CA GLY A 133 13.02 0.83 -11.24
C GLY A 133 13.61 -0.56 -11.47
N PHE A 134 12.74 -1.55 -11.53
CA PHE A 134 13.11 -2.93 -11.85
C PHE A 134 13.35 -3.11 -13.34
N SER A 135 14.31 -3.96 -13.68
CA SER A 135 14.65 -4.32 -15.06
C SER A 135 13.51 -5.09 -15.74
N ASN A 136 13.56 -5.17 -17.07
CA ASN A 136 12.62 -5.98 -17.85
C ASN A 136 12.66 -7.46 -17.46
N SER A 137 13.83 -7.99 -17.09
CA SER A 137 13.97 -9.38 -16.63
C SER A 137 13.28 -9.62 -15.30
N GLU A 138 13.43 -8.71 -14.33
CA GLU A 138 12.80 -8.81 -13.02
C GLU A 138 11.27 -8.71 -13.12
N MET A 139 10.75 -7.75 -13.90
CA MET A 139 9.33 -7.62 -14.15
C MET A 139 8.73 -8.85 -14.85
N LYS A 140 9.45 -9.44 -15.82
CA LYS A 140 9.03 -10.69 -16.48
C LYS A 140 9.03 -11.88 -15.54
N LYS A 141 9.98 -11.98 -14.62
CA LYS A 141 10.00 -13.02 -13.58
C LYS A 141 8.84 -12.81 -12.60
N ALA A 142 8.61 -11.58 -12.18
CA ALA A 142 7.52 -11.24 -11.27
C ALA A 142 6.15 -11.61 -11.85
N ILE A 143 5.85 -11.22 -13.11
CA ILE A 143 4.57 -11.56 -13.74
C ILE A 143 4.42 -13.06 -13.96
N ALA A 144 5.49 -13.79 -14.25
CA ALA A 144 5.43 -15.25 -14.42
C ALA A 144 5.12 -15.99 -13.11
N SER A 145 5.43 -15.39 -11.96
CA SER A 145 5.20 -16.00 -10.63
C SER A 145 3.95 -15.45 -9.92
N VAL A 146 3.30 -14.40 -10.43
CA VAL A 146 2.22 -13.70 -9.72
C VAL A 146 0.97 -14.54 -9.50
N THR A 147 0.74 -15.54 -10.35
CA THR A 147 -0.36 -16.50 -10.21
C THR A 147 -0.16 -17.50 -9.09
N ASP A 148 1.08 -17.60 -8.55
CA ASP A 148 1.39 -18.30 -7.32
C ASP A 148 1.20 -17.36 -6.12
N ASN A 149 -0.05 -17.20 -5.68
CA ASN A 149 -0.45 -16.39 -4.52
C ASN A 149 0.16 -14.97 -4.50
N TYR A 150 0.04 -14.25 -5.63
CA TYR A 150 0.54 -12.88 -5.81
C TYR A 150 2.04 -12.69 -5.60
N LYS A 151 2.86 -13.74 -5.71
CA LYS A 151 4.31 -13.65 -5.60
C LYS A 151 4.90 -12.73 -6.66
N GLY A 152 5.68 -11.73 -6.22
CA GLY A 152 6.26 -10.71 -7.10
C GLY A 152 5.34 -9.51 -7.38
N LEU A 153 4.13 -9.48 -6.80
CA LEU A 153 3.21 -8.33 -6.97
C LEU A 153 3.84 -7.02 -6.49
N GLU A 154 4.64 -7.06 -5.42
CA GLU A 154 5.37 -5.91 -4.88
C GLU A 154 6.37 -5.30 -5.88
N ILE A 155 6.89 -6.11 -6.80
CA ILE A 155 7.75 -5.67 -7.90
C ILE A 155 6.89 -5.05 -9.01
N LEU A 156 5.82 -5.74 -9.39
CA LEU A 156 4.93 -5.31 -10.49
C LEU A 156 4.29 -3.95 -10.22
N LEU A 157 3.83 -3.72 -8.98
CA LEU A 157 3.17 -2.47 -8.62
C LEU A 157 4.11 -1.26 -8.51
N THR A 158 5.42 -1.44 -8.63
CA THR A 158 6.35 -0.29 -8.73
C THR A 158 6.26 0.43 -10.08
N ASP A 159 5.71 -0.23 -11.10
CA ASP A 159 5.47 0.32 -12.44
C ASP A 159 4.08 -0.14 -12.93
N PRO A 160 3.00 0.57 -12.52
CA PRO A 160 1.63 0.16 -12.83
C PRO A 160 1.33 0.05 -14.32
N GLU A 161 1.87 0.93 -15.15
CA GLU A 161 1.64 0.90 -16.60
C GLU A 161 2.20 -0.39 -17.21
N ARG A 162 3.41 -0.74 -16.84
CA ARG A 162 4.08 -1.95 -17.32
C ARG A 162 3.46 -3.21 -16.72
N CYS A 163 3.01 -3.16 -15.45
CA CYS A 163 2.21 -4.21 -14.83
C CYS A 163 0.95 -4.50 -15.64
N ILE A 164 0.19 -3.45 -16.00
CA ILE A 164 -1.03 -3.57 -16.83
C ILE A 164 -0.71 -4.23 -18.18
N GLN A 165 0.35 -3.82 -18.85
CA GLN A 165 0.74 -4.41 -20.14
C GLN A 165 1.06 -5.91 -20.01
N LEU A 166 1.85 -6.28 -19.02
CA LEU A 166 2.27 -7.67 -18.77
C LEU A 166 1.08 -8.54 -18.35
N ALA A 167 0.27 -8.09 -17.40
CA ALA A 167 -0.89 -8.81 -16.91
C ALA A 167 -1.98 -8.97 -18.00
N SER A 168 -2.20 -7.92 -18.83
CA SER A 168 -3.13 -7.99 -19.97
C SER A 168 -2.71 -9.00 -21.02
N LYS A 169 -1.40 -9.14 -21.25
CA LYS A 169 -0.88 -10.17 -22.15
C LYS A 169 -1.04 -11.57 -21.57
N GLN A 170 -0.73 -11.74 -20.30
CA GLN A 170 -0.79 -13.05 -19.64
C GLN A 170 -2.23 -13.56 -19.50
N ILE A 171 -3.19 -12.71 -19.11
CA ILE A 171 -4.59 -13.12 -18.94
C ILE A 171 -5.24 -13.59 -20.25
N ALA A 172 -4.76 -13.07 -21.40
CA ALA A 172 -5.25 -13.50 -22.72
C ALA A 172 -4.89 -14.96 -23.04
N GLY A 173 -3.80 -15.49 -22.47
CA GLY A 173 -3.37 -16.88 -22.63
C GLY A 173 -3.71 -17.78 -21.43
N ALA A 174 -4.28 -17.21 -20.36
CA ALA A 174 -4.58 -17.98 -19.14
C ALA A 174 -5.77 -18.92 -19.35
N THR A 175 -5.56 -20.22 -19.08
CA THR A 175 -6.58 -21.26 -19.23
C THR A 175 -7.21 -21.66 -17.89
N MET A 176 -6.46 -21.53 -16.78
CA MET A 176 -6.93 -21.89 -15.46
C MET A 176 -7.81 -20.78 -14.87
N PRO A 177 -9.01 -21.11 -14.33
CA PRO A 177 -9.91 -20.11 -13.76
C PRO A 177 -9.26 -19.26 -12.66
N GLU A 178 -8.49 -19.89 -11.75
CA GLU A 178 -7.82 -19.21 -10.65
C GLU A 178 -6.75 -18.21 -11.13
N GLU A 179 -5.95 -18.57 -12.13
CA GLU A 179 -4.98 -17.69 -12.77
C GLU A 179 -5.66 -16.46 -13.36
N ARG A 180 -6.80 -16.66 -14.05
CA ARG A 180 -7.59 -15.57 -14.60
C ARG A 180 -8.11 -14.62 -13.52
N VAL A 181 -8.58 -15.17 -12.39
CA VAL A 181 -9.07 -14.37 -11.27
C VAL A 181 -7.94 -13.53 -10.67
N ILE A 182 -6.76 -14.10 -10.43
CA ILE A 182 -5.61 -13.37 -9.89
C ILE A 182 -5.21 -12.22 -10.84
N LEU A 183 -5.05 -12.50 -12.12
CA LEU A 183 -4.68 -11.48 -13.11
C LEU A 183 -5.76 -10.41 -13.28
N ALA A 184 -7.04 -10.80 -13.28
CA ALA A 184 -8.16 -9.86 -13.32
C ALA A 184 -8.19 -8.97 -12.07
N SER A 185 -7.89 -9.52 -10.88
CA SER A 185 -7.81 -8.74 -9.63
C SER A 185 -6.74 -7.66 -9.72
N ILE A 186 -5.56 -7.99 -10.23
CA ILE A 186 -4.47 -7.03 -10.45
C ILE A 186 -4.89 -5.94 -11.46
N LEU A 187 -5.52 -6.34 -12.57
CA LEU A 187 -5.95 -5.40 -13.59
C LEU A 187 -7.08 -4.50 -13.11
N CYS A 188 -8.07 -5.05 -12.42
CA CYS A 188 -9.20 -4.28 -11.89
C CYS A 188 -8.77 -3.30 -10.80
N ILE A 189 -7.89 -3.70 -9.87
CA ILE A 189 -7.42 -2.79 -8.83
C ILE A 189 -6.57 -1.64 -9.39
N LEU A 190 -6.00 -1.84 -10.58
CA LEU A 190 -5.31 -0.81 -11.37
C LEU A 190 -6.26 -0.09 -12.36
N GLY A 191 -7.57 -0.21 -12.20
CA GLY A 191 -8.56 0.54 -12.96
C GLY A 191 -8.89 -0.01 -14.35
N GLN A 192 -8.54 -1.27 -14.65
CA GLN A 192 -8.80 -1.87 -15.97
C GLN A 192 -10.17 -2.57 -16.02
N GLY A 193 -11.25 -1.78 -16.20
CA GLY A 193 -12.65 -2.22 -16.14
C GLY A 193 -13.03 -3.36 -17.08
N LYS A 194 -12.38 -3.51 -18.24
CA LYS A 194 -12.65 -4.61 -19.19
C LYS A 194 -12.51 -6.01 -18.60
N HIS A 195 -11.81 -6.15 -17.45
CA HIS A 195 -11.63 -7.43 -16.76
C HIS A 195 -12.59 -7.63 -15.59
N ALA A 196 -13.43 -6.64 -15.28
CA ALA A 196 -14.43 -6.69 -14.22
C ALA A 196 -15.41 -7.90 -14.35
N PRO A 197 -15.87 -8.32 -15.53
CA PRO A 197 -16.76 -9.49 -15.65
C PRO A 197 -16.15 -10.78 -15.09
N VAL A 198 -14.81 -10.96 -15.17
CA VAL A 198 -14.13 -12.14 -14.62
C VAL A 198 -14.26 -12.18 -13.10
N LEU A 199 -14.04 -11.04 -12.44
CA LEU A 199 -14.19 -10.93 -10.98
C LEU A 199 -15.64 -11.02 -10.55
N ALA A 200 -16.56 -10.39 -11.28
CA ALA A 200 -17.99 -10.45 -10.98
C ALA A 200 -18.48 -11.90 -11.00
N GLU A 201 -18.04 -12.70 -11.97
CA GLU A 201 -18.38 -14.13 -12.03
C GLU A 201 -17.78 -14.90 -10.85
N ALA A 202 -16.51 -14.70 -10.53
CA ALA A 202 -15.87 -15.32 -9.38
C ALA A 202 -16.59 -14.97 -8.06
N ILE A 203 -16.99 -13.71 -7.87
CA ILE A 203 -17.74 -13.24 -6.69
C ILE A 203 -19.11 -13.90 -6.60
N ARG A 204 -19.84 -14.07 -7.71
CA ARG A 204 -21.16 -14.74 -7.73
C ARG A 204 -21.09 -16.20 -7.26
N GLN A 205 -19.96 -16.88 -7.49
CA GLN A 205 -19.78 -18.28 -7.06
C GLN A 205 -19.67 -18.44 -5.53
N TYR A 206 -19.33 -17.40 -4.79
CA TYR A 206 -19.38 -17.42 -3.33
C TYR A 206 -20.84 -17.43 -2.86
N LYS A 207 -21.29 -18.53 -2.26
CA LYS A 207 -22.63 -18.62 -1.68
C LYS A 207 -22.77 -17.78 -0.42
N ASN A 208 -21.76 -17.87 0.46
CA ASN A 208 -21.66 -17.16 1.73
C ASN A 208 -20.40 -16.31 1.76
N TRP A 209 -20.33 -15.37 2.67
CA TRP A 209 -19.11 -14.67 3.01
C TRP A 209 -18.10 -15.65 3.63
N ASP A 210 -16.81 -15.48 3.32
CA ASP A 210 -15.71 -16.15 4.00
C ASP A 210 -15.34 -15.40 5.28
N GLU A 211 -14.47 -15.97 6.12
CA GLU A 211 -14.09 -15.38 7.39
C GLU A 211 -13.38 -14.03 7.15
N GLY A 212 -13.95 -12.99 7.76
CA GLY A 212 -13.44 -11.62 7.68
C GLY A 212 -12.64 -11.22 8.91
N TRP A 213 -12.69 -9.93 9.23
CA TRP A 213 -11.96 -9.34 10.32
C TRP A 213 -12.80 -8.29 11.07
N HIS A 214 -12.76 -8.34 12.40
CA HIS A 214 -13.32 -7.32 13.29
C HIS A 214 -12.20 -6.52 13.95
N TYR A 215 -12.44 -5.22 14.14
CA TYR A 215 -11.62 -4.40 15.01
C TYR A 215 -12.08 -4.60 16.46
N THR A 216 -11.44 -5.52 17.17
CA THR A 216 -11.77 -5.85 18.56
C THR A 216 -10.51 -5.79 19.43
N GLY A 217 -10.31 -4.69 20.14
CA GLY A 217 -9.20 -4.53 21.09
C GLY A 217 -7.85 -4.84 20.46
N MET A 218 -7.05 -5.70 21.11
CA MET A 218 -5.72 -6.11 20.62
C MET A 218 -5.75 -7.15 19.49
N GLY A 219 -6.93 -7.63 19.08
CA GLY A 219 -7.12 -8.57 17.97
C GLY A 219 -6.93 -7.98 16.57
N GLN A 220 -6.54 -6.71 16.48
CA GLN A 220 -6.35 -5.94 15.24
C GLN A 220 -5.13 -6.35 14.40
N PHE A 221 -4.42 -7.37 14.81
CA PHE A 221 -3.23 -7.89 14.12
C PHE A 221 -3.57 -9.19 13.41
N GLY A 222 -3.31 -9.25 12.12
CA GLY A 222 -3.56 -10.44 11.32
C GLY A 222 -4.15 -10.13 9.96
N MET A 223 -4.90 -11.06 9.41
CA MET A 223 -5.60 -10.88 8.13
C MET A 223 -6.62 -9.75 8.26
N CYS A 224 -6.46 -8.73 7.43
CA CYS A 224 -7.31 -7.53 7.45
C CYS A 224 -8.51 -7.63 6.52
N LEU A 225 -8.50 -8.59 5.61
CA LEU A 225 -9.51 -8.83 4.58
C LEU A 225 -9.64 -10.32 4.33
N SER A 226 -10.85 -10.77 4.05
CA SER A 226 -11.10 -12.06 3.45
C SER A 226 -10.76 -12.05 1.96
N ARG A 227 -10.74 -13.22 1.32
CA ARG A 227 -10.55 -13.30 -0.12
C ARG A 227 -11.69 -12.62 -0.88
N LEU A 228 -12.93 -12.80 -0.45
CA LEU A 228 -14.10 -12.16 -1.05
C LEU A 228 -14.04 -10.64 -0.88
N ASP A 229 -13.62 -10.13 0.29
CA ASP A 229 -13.40 -8.70 0.53
C ASP A 229 -12.39 -8.12 -0.48
N ALA A 230 -11.28 -8.82 -0.71
CA ALA A 230 -10.24 -8.39 -1.65
C ALA A 230 -10.78 -8.35 -3.09
N LEU A 231 -11.53 -9.38 -3.51
CA LEU A 231 -12.15 -9.44 -4.84
C LEU A 231 -13.17 -8.32 -5.05
N ILE A 232 -14.02 -8.05 -4.05
CA ILE A 232 -15.02 -6.96 -4.11
C ILE A 232 -14.32 -5.61 -4.20
N THR A 233 -13.29 -5.39 -3.38
CA THR A 233 -12.53 -4.14 -3.41
C THR A 233 -11.83 -3.94 -4.76
N ALA A 234 -11.21 -4.98 -5.31
CA ALA A 234 -10.60 -4.93 -6.64
C ALA A 234 -11.64 -4.67 -7.74
N LEU A 235 -12.82 -5.32 -7.65
CA LEU A 235 -13.92 -5.10 -8.60
C LEU A 235 -14.41 -3.65 -8.59
N GLY A 236 -14.55 -3.04 -7.40
CA GLY A 236 -14.93 -1.64 -7.26
C GLY A 236 -13.93 -0.69 -7.93
N ASN A 237 -12.63 -0.96 -7.78
CA ASN A 237 -11.56 -0.16 -8.38
C ASN A 237 -11.55 -0.23 -9.92
N ALA A 238 -12.20 -1.21 -10.53
CA ALA A 238 -12.43 -1.27 -11.98
C ALA A 238 -13.29 -0.09 -12.48
N ARG A 239 -14.08 0.54 -11.59
CA ARG A 239 -14.99 1.67 -11.86
C ARG A 239 -16.01 1.40 -12.97
N ASP A 240 -16.37 0.14 -13.17
CA ASP A 240 -17.36 -0.31 -14.13
C ASP A 240 -18.72 -0.40 -13.44
N THR A 241 -19.65 0.47 -13.80
CA THR A 241 -21.01 0.50 -13.22
C THR A 241 -21.80 -0.75 -13.53
N SER A 242 -21.49 -1.49 -14.61
CA SER A 242 -22.21 -2.71 -14.99
C SER A 242 -22.06 -3.85 -13.97
N VAL A 243 -21.02 -3.83 -13.13
CA VAL A 243 -20.79 -4.84 -12.09
C VAL A 243 -21.34 -4.46 -10.72
N LEU A 244 -21.86 -3.24 -10.57
CA LEU A 244 -22.47 -2.77 -9.31
C LEU A 244 -23.55 -3.74 -8.77
N PRO A 245 -24.45 -4.29 -9.57
CA PRO A 245 -25.45 -5.25 -9.07
C PRO A 245 -24.82 -6.44 -8.33
N THR A 246 -23.70 -6.98 -8.81
CA THR A 246 -22.98 -8.09 -8.14
C THR A 246 -22.50 -7.72 -6.74
N ILE A 247 -22.01 -6.48 -6.57
CA ILE A 247 -21.57 -5.96 -5.26
C ILE A 247 -22.78 -5.77 -4.33
N LEU A 248 -23.85 -5.16 -4.84
CA LEU A 248 -25.04 -4.88 -4.03
C LEU A 248 -25.80 -6.16 -3.62
N GLU A 249 -25.78 -7.22 -4.43
CA GLU A 249 -26.30 -8.54 -4.04
C GLU A 249 -25.53 -9.15 -2.87
N LYS A 250 -24.21 -8.93 -2.79
CA LYS A 250 -23.41 -9.34 -1.63
C LYS A 250 -23.71 -8.47 -0.41
N ALA A 251 -23.82 -7.16 -0.59
CA ALA A 251 -24.14 -6.22 0.48
C ALA A 251 -25.47 -6.57 1.18
N LYS A 252 -26.51 -6.94 0.42
CA LYS A 252 -27.83 -7.33 0.95
C LYS A 252 -27.83 -8.60 1.81
N LYS A 253 -26.73 -9.36 1.81
CA LYS A 253 -26.60 -10.58 2.62
C LYS A 253 -25.84 -10.32 3.93
N LEU A 254 -25.39 -9.10 4.17
CA LEU A 254 -24.70 -8.74 5.40
C LEU A 254 -25.71 -8.44 6.50
N GLU A 255 -25.45 -9.03 7.67
CA GLU A 255 -26.18 -8.80 8.90
C GLU A 255 -25.31 -7.94 9.85
N PRO A 256 -25.89 -7.22 10.82
CA PRO A 256 -25.15 -6.31 11.69
C PRO A 256 -23.98 -6.96 12.46
N GLU A 257 -24.05 -8.28 12.70
CA GLU A 257 -23.04 -9.06 13.43
C GLU A 257 -21.88 -9.53 12.54
N ASP A 258 -21.97 -9.33 11.22
CA ASP A 258 -20.95 -9.75 10.29
C ASP A 258 -19.65 -8.93 10.45
N TYR A 259 -18.57 -9.41 9.87
CA TYR A 259 -17.24 -8.83 10.00
C TYR A 259 -17.15 -7.40 9.43
N LEU A 260 -16.54 -6.50 10.19
CA LEU A 260 -16.28 -5.11 9.75
C LEU A 260 -15.60 -5.04 8.37
N SER A 261 -14.72 -6.00 8.05
CA SER A 261 -14.01 -6.02 6.79
C SER A 261 -14.95 -6.17 5.58
N HIS A 262 -16.07 -6.88 5.73
CA HIS A 262 -17.06 -7.06 4.67
C HIS A 262 -17.77 -5.74 4.36
N PHE A 263 -18.26 -5.05 5.40
CA PHE A 263 -18.86 -3.70 5.25
C PHE A 263 -17.88 -2.74 4.60
N ARG A 264 -16.62 -2.79 5.04
CA ARG A 264 -15.56 -1.95 4.50
C ARG A 264 -15.29 -2.26 3.02
N ALA A 265 -15.24 -3.52 2.60
CA ALA A 265 -15.04 -3.90 1.21
C ALA A 265 -16.19 -3.39 0.31
N ILE A 266 -17.44 -3.51 0.76
CA ILE A 266 -18.62 -2.97 0.05
C ILE A 266 -18.52 -1.45 -0.07
N THR A 267 -18.22 -0.74 1.02
CA THR A 267 -18.16 0.72 0.99
C THR A 267 -17.03 1.24 0.12
N MET A 268 -15.84 0.65 0.19
CA MET A 268 -14.72 1.00 -0.70
C MET A 268 -15.05 0.76 -2.17
N ALA A 269 -15.69 -0.36 -2.48
CA ALA A 269 -16.04 -0.71 -3.85
C ALA A 269 -17.12 0.23 -4.43
N THR A 270 -18.16 0.52 -3.66
CA THR A 270 -19.25 1.41 -4.09
C THR A 270 -18.78 2.87 -4.19
N GLU A 271 -17.91 3.33 -3.28
CA GLU A 271 -17.26 4.63 -3.37
C GLU A 271 -16.43 4.76 -4.65
N ALA A 272 -15.59 3.76 -4.97
CA ALA A 272 -14.76 3.76 -6.16
C ALA A 272 -15.58 3.80 -7.47
N ILE A 273 -16.72 3.12 -7.52
CA ILE A 273 -17.67 3.15 -8.66
C ILE A 273 -18.40 4.49 -8.74
N GLY A 274 -18.77 5.08 -7.58
CA GLY A 274 -19.38 6.40 -7.50
C GLY A 274 -20.83 6.49 -8.01
N SER A 275 -21.56 5.35 -8.11
CA SER A 275 -22.96 5.34 -8.58
C SER A 275 -23.93 5.62 -7.44
N ARG A 276 -24.91 6.51 -7.68
CA ARG A 276 -26.00 6.81 -6.74
C ARG A 276 -26.94 5.62 -6.50
N GLU A 277 -26.96 4.65 -7.39
CA GLU A 277 -27.76 3.42 -7.25
C GLU A 277 -27.35 2.57 -6.03
N ALA A 278 -26.13 2.77 -5.50
CA ALA A 278 -25.69 2.11 -4.28
C ALA A 278 -26.34 2.67 -3.02
N VAL A 279 -26.80 3.93 -3.02
CA VAL A 279 -27.25 4.66 -1.82
C VAL A 279 -28.36 3.93 -1.05
N PRO A 280 -29.43 3.41 -1.66
CA PRO A 280 -30.48 2.74 -0.91
C PRO A 280 -29.98 1.50 -0.16
N VAL A 281 -29.07 0.71 -0.76
CA VAL A 281 -28.48 -0.47 -0.12
C VAL A 281 -27.55 -0.09 1.01
N LEU A 282 -26.71 0.94 0.82
CA LEU A 282 -25.80 1.43 1.86
C LEU A 282 -26.56 1.99 3.07
N LEU A 283 -27.68 2.69 2.84
CA LEU A 283 -28.53 3.17 3.94
C LEU A 283 -29.17 2.01 4.71
N ALA A 284 -29.60 0.94 4.03
CA ALA A 284 -30.14 -0.25 4.69
C ALA A 284 -29.10 -1.02 5.52
N MET A 285 -27.80 -0.88 5.23
CA MET A 285 -26.71 -1.45 6.03
C MET A 285 -26.45 -0.69 7.35
N LEU A 286 -27.04 0.49 7.55
CA LEU A 286 -26.89 1.30 8.76
C LEU A 286 -28.01 1.08 9.78
N THR A 287 -29.07 0.39 9.41
CA THR A 287 -30.25 0.10 10.24
C THR A 287 -30.26 -1.33 10.72
#